data_d2bfa5d4adc9c72d12209cb57bfd7daa
#
_entry.id   d2bfa5d4adc9c72d12209cb57bfd7daa
#
_cell.length_a   1.000
_cell.length_b   1.000
_cell.length_c   1.000
_cell.angle_alpha   90.00
_cell.angle_beta   90.00
_cell.angle_gamma   90.00
#
_symmetry.space_group_name_H-M   'P 1'
#
loop_
_entity.id
_entity.type
_entity.pdbx_description
1 polymer ?
#
loop_
_entity_poly.entity_id
_entity_poly.type
_entity_poly.pdbx_seq_one_letter_code
_entity_poly.pdbx_strand_id
1 'polypeptide(L)'
;MRTTTGVLKGLNPTVTIASKLLLFVFIAFCIFKEKQAGEYFQLISNVLLQNAKWYLLLLATSLLVFLLYLCMSRFGQIKLGKDNEKPEYSNLAWICMLFSCGMGIGLMFWSVAEPISHYASNPFTPGLSDDSARMAMQLTFFHWGLHPWGLFCLVAVALGYFSYRKDLPFAMRSILYPLIGKKIYGPIGDIVDTLTIVITAFGISQSLSMGILELNTGLNHTFGINMDVKIQLILVLVLCALATISLLSAISKGFKFIAEGNMVLSYLLVFIIIFIGSTHYILNTFFEGIGDYLQNIVGMSLWSDAQKDSGWQNSWTAYYWPWWMTWAPFVGLFIARISKGRTIRQVILGSLAAPTLLTFLWIAAFGGAALKIEKTTHQPTTSTIVTNTPSTVSVDKVPAHELTITEATKQDPARAVFVFFDHLAPSSDTKIILSALLCLLLAIHVITLVNSGILVLCFLDSYGATDPSIGIRLIWSIIIPLIGGGLLLAGGLTAIKTACIIAGFPISILLGIMCFSLMRSLREDPKVQEREIIYIHANSPKSDKKLVETPRKETNDLNDQLIVE
;
A
#
# COMPACT_ATOMS: atom_id res chain seq x y z
N MET A 1 -5.43 26.33 -11.33
CA MET A 1 -4.24 27.06 -10.79
C MET A 1 -4.51 27.49 -9.35
N ARG A 2 -3.49 27.75 -8.54
CA ARG A 2 -3.69 28.20 -7.15
C ARG A 2 -4.30 29.59 -7.12
N THR A 3 -5.26 29.82 -6.23
CA THR A 3 -5.75 31.18 -5.94
C THR A 3 -4.74 31.94 -5.11
N THR A 4 -4.67 33.25 -5.35
CA THR A 4 -3.77 34.15 -4.61
C THR A 4 -4.46 34.83 -3.43
N THR A 5 -5.80 34.82 -3.38
CA THR A 5 -6.63 35.51 -2.39
C THR A 5 -7.79 34.65 -1.90
N GLY A 6 -8.42 35.02 -0.80
CA GLY A 6 -9.63 34.39 -0.26
C GLY A 6 -9.37 33.11 0.55
N VAL A 7 -10.46 32.45 0.93
CA VAL A 7 -10.45 31.22 1.80
C VAL A 7 -9.67 30.07 1.16
N LEU A 8 -9.65 30.01 -0.17
CA LEU A 8 -8.95 28.96 -0.94
C LEU A 8 -7.54 29.39 -1.39
N LYS A 9 -6.94 30.40 -0.76
CA LYS A 9 -5.58 30.84 -1.09
C LYS A 9 -4.60 29.68 -1.05
N GLY A 10 -3.82 29.52 -2.12
CA GLY A 10 -2.84 28.45 -2.28
C GLY A 10 -3.40 27.12 -2.80
N LEU A 11 -4.71 26.99 -2.98
CA LEU A 11 -5.40 25.79 -3.46
C LEU A 11 -5.92 25.98 -4.90
N ASN A 12 -6.21 24.86 -5.58
CA ASN A 12 -7.00 24.89 -6.81
C ASN A 12 -8.49 24.77 -6.45
N PRO A 13 -9.31 25.83 -6.67
CA PRO A 13 -10.72 25.82 -6.26
C PRO A 13 -11.51 24.67 -6.88
N THR A 14 -11.32 24.42 -8.18
CA THR A 14 -12.04 23.34 -8.90
C THR A 14 -11.75 21.98 -8.28
N VAL A 15 -10.48 21.64 -8.11
CA VAL A 15 -10.06 20.35 -7.55
C VAL A 15 -10.51 20.23 -6.09
N THR A 16 -10.30 21.29 -5.29
CA THR A 16 -10.65 21.31 -3.88
C THR A 16 -12.16 21.14 -3.66
N ILE A 17 -12.98 21.88 -4.39
CA ILE A 17 -14.45 21.80 -4.25
C ILE A 17 -14.96 20.46 -4.80
N ALA A 18 -14.54 20.05 -6.01
CA ALA A 18 -15.02 18.83 -6.63
C ALA A 18 -14.67 17.58 -5.81
N SER A 19 -13.45 17.47 -5.29
CA SER A 19 -13.04 16.32 -4.47
C SER A 19 -13.85 16.21 -3.18
N LYS A 20 -14.06 17.34 -2.47
CA LYS A 20 -14.86 17.36 -1.22
C LYS A 20 -16.33 17.08 -1.49
N LEU A 21 -16.90 17.65 -2.56
CA LEU A 21 -18.29 17.38 -2.93
C LEU A 21 -18.53 15.90 -3.22
N LEU A 22 -17.65 15.26 -4.01
CA LEU A 22 -17.74 13.83 -4.30
C LEU A 22 -17.66 12.98 -3.02
N LEU A 23 -16.73 13.33 -2.11
CA LEU A 23 -16.56 12.62 -0.84
C LEU A 23 -17.76 12.85 0.09
N PHE A 24 -18.31 14.05 0.16
CA PHE A 24 -19.51 14.32 0.97
C PHE A 24 -20.74 13.59 0.45
N VAL A 25 -20.94 13.50 -0.88
CA VAL A 25 -22.01 12.71 -1.47
C VAL A 25 -21.85 11.23 -1.11
N PHE A 26 -20.62 10.69 -1.19
CA PHE A 26 -20.32 9.33 -0.79
C PHE A 26 -20.60 9.10 0.69
N ILE A 27 -20.10 9.98 1.58
CA ILE A 27 -20.33 9.89 3.03
C ILE A 27 -21.82 9.93 3.36
N ALA A 28 -22.55 10.88 2.76
CA ALA A 28 -24.01 10.99 2.96
C ALA A 28 -24.72 9.70 2.52
N PHE A 29 -24.31 9.12 1.38
CA PHE A 29 -24.87 7.86 0.91
C PHE A 29 -24.59 6.70 1.90
N CYS A 30 -23.37 6.57 2.41
CA CYS A 30 -23.03 5.54 3.38
C CYS A 30 -23.78 5.71 4.72
N ILE A 31 -24.01 6.94 5.19
CA ILE A 31 -24.67 7.19 6.48
C ILE A 31 -26.19 7.04 6.37
N PHE A 32 -26.82 7.64 5.36
CA PHE A 32 -28.27 7.66 5.25
C PHE A 32 -28.86 6.43 4.55
N LYS A 33 -28.06 5.67 3.84
CA LYS A 33 -28.47 4.51 3.04
C LYS A 33 -27.48 3.35 3.20
N GLU A 34 -27.04 3.09 4.44
CA GLU A 34 -25.96 2.15 4.78
C GLU A 34 -26.12 0.76 4.11
N LYS A 35 -27.30 0.15 4.23
CA LYS A 35 -27.57 -1.16 3.63
C LYS A 35 -27.49 -1.11 2.10
N GLN A 36 -28.11 -0.11 1.48
CA GLN A 36 -28.07 0.07 0.03
C GLN A 36 -26.64 0.37 -0.47
N ALA A 37 -25.86 1.13 0.30
CA ALA A 37 -24.47 1.41 -0.02
C ALA A 37 -23.65 0.11 -0.09
N GLY A 38 -23.76 -0.77 0.89
CA GLY A 38 -23.11 -2.08 0.89
C GLY A 38 -23.54 -2.95 -0.29
N GLU A 39 -24.83 -3.02 -0.60
CA GLU A 39 -25.39 -3.76 -1.75
C GLU A 39 -24.84 -3.23 -3.09
N TYR A 40 -24.84 -1.90 -3.29
CA TYR A 40 -24.28 -1.29 -4.51
C TYR A 40 -22.78 -1.48 -4.63
N PHE A 41 -22.01 -1.36 -3.55
CA PHE A 41 -20.57 -1.62 -3.60
C PHE A 41 -20.29 -3.06 -4.02
N GLN A 42 -21.03 -4.01 -3.49
CA GLN A 42 -20.87 -5.42 -3.86
C GLN A 42 -21.27 -5.66 -5.32
N LEU A 43 -22.39 -5.09 -5.77
CA LEU A 43 -22.84 -5.20 -7.17
C LEU A 43 -21.80 -4.64 -8.14
N ILE A 44 -21.35 -3.39 -7.94
CA ILE A 44 -20.39 -2.73 -8.82
C ILE A 44 -19.04 -3.47 -8.80
N SER A 45 -18.57 -3.87 -7.63
CA SER A 45 -17.34 -4.64 -7.48
C SER A 45 -17.42 -5.98 -8.23
N ASN A 46 -18.54 -6.71 -8.13
CA ASN A 46 -18.74 -7.96 -8.85
C ASN A 46 -18.72 -7.74 -10.37
N VAL A 47 -19.41 -6.72 -10.87
CA VAL A 47 -19.40 -6.37 -12.31
C VAL A 47 -17.98 -6.03 -12.78
N LEU A 48 -17.22 -5.26 -12.01
CA LEU A 48 -15.83 -4.92 -12.33
C LEU A 48 -14.95 -6.17 -12.38
N LEU A 49 -15.05 -7.04 -11.36
CA LEU A 49 -14.25 -8.25 -11.29
C LEU A 49 -14.59 -9.27 -12.38
N GLN A 50 -15.87 -9.43 -12.69
CA GLN A 50 -16.30 -10.32 -13.79
C GLN A 50 -15.75 -9.88 -15.15
N ASN A 51 -15.71 -8.56 -15.41
CA ASN A 51 -15.35 -8.05 -16.73
C ASN A 51 -13.89 -7.60 -16.85
N ALA A 52 -13.26 -7.14 -15.75
CA ALA A 52 -11.95 -6.49 -15.79
C ALA A 52 -10.89 -7.17 -14.91
N LYS A 53 -11.17 -8.32 -14.29
CA LYS A 53 -10.18 -9.09 -13.50
C LYS A 53 -8.89 -9.32 -14.30
N TRP A 54 -9.00 -9.84 -15.50
CA TRP A 54 -7.86 -10.09 -16.39
C TRP A 54 -7.03 -8.83 -16.67
N TYR A 55 -7.68 -7.69 -16.83
CA TYR A 55 -7.01 -6.40 -17.05
C TYR A 55 -6.19 -5.97 -15.85
N LEU A 56 -6.74 -6.09 -14.64
CA LEU A 56 -6.03 -5.72 -13.40
C LEU A 56 -4.78 -6.58 -13.19
N LEU A 57 -4.87 -7.90 -13.47
CA LEU A 57 -3.75 -8.84 -13.38
C LEU A 57 -2.67 -8.50 -14.40
N LEU A 58 -3.07 -8.34 -15.66
CA LEU A 58 -2.15 -8.00 -16.75
C LEU A 58 -1.47 -6.64 -16.51
N LEU A 59 -2.24 -5.65 -16.05
CA LEU A 59 -1.71 -4.32 -15.78
C LEU A 59 -0.65 -4.38 -14.68
N ALA A 60 -0.96 -4.92 -13.50
CA ALA A 60 -0.02 -4.98 -12.38
C ALA A 60 1.30 -5.66 -12.79
N THR A 61 1.19 -6.77 -13.52
CA THR A 61 2.35 -7.50 -14.06
C THR A 61 3.13 -6.65 -15.08
N SER A 62 2.42 -6.00 -16.01
CA SER A 62 3.05 -5.16 -17.04
C SER A 62 3.79 -3.95 -16.43
N LEU A 63 3.24 -3.37 -15.36
CA LEU A 63 3.88 -2.26 -14.64
C LEU A 63 5.19 -2.72 -13.96
N LEU A 64 5.21 -3.89 -13.35
CA LEU A 64 6.42 -4.47 -12.79
C LEU A 64 7.48 -4.75 -13.86
N VAL A 65 7.10 -5.37 -14.98
CA VAL A 65 7.99 -5.63 -16.12
C VAL A 65 8.54 -4.32 -16.69
N PHE A 66 7.71 -3.29 -16.81
CA PHE A 66 8.13 -1.96 -17.25
C PHE A 66 9.20 -1.35 -16.34
N LEU A 67 9.03 -1.44 -15.03
CA LEU A 67 10.03 -0.96 -14.07
C LEU A 67 11.35 -1.74 -14.17
N LEU A 68 11.28 -3.07 -14.30
CA LEU A 68 12.49 -3.89 -14.50
C LEU A 68 13.20 -3.51 -15.80
N TYR A 69 12.45 -3.27 -16.88
CA TYR A 69 13.01 -2.73 -18.12
C TYR A 69 13.70 -1.38 -17.91
N LEU A 70 13.07 -0.43 -17.22
CA LEU A 70 13.70 0.87 -16.90
C LEU A 70 14.97 0.69 -16.08
N CYS A 71 14.94 -0.19 -15.09
CA CYS A 71 16.07 -0.47 -14.22
C CYS A 71 17.29 -1.00 -15.00
N MET A 72 17.05 -1.94 -15.92
CA MET A 72 18.14 -2.60 -16.68
C MET A 72 18.63 -1.76 -17.87
N SER A 73 17.78 -0.86 -18.38
CA SER A 73 18.07 -0.05 -19.55
C SER A 73 18.94 1.19 -19.24
N ARG A 74 19.28 1.93 -20.32
CA ARG A 74 19.95 3.24 -20.24
C ARG A 74 19.18 4.29 -19.45
N PHE A 75 17.86 4.19 -19.40
CA PHE A 75 16.97 5.09 -18.66
C PHE A 75 17.19 5.02 -17.14
N GLY A 76 17.63 3.87 -16.63
CA GLY A 76 17.93 3.68 -15.21
C GLY A 76 19.02 4.61 -14.66
N GLN A 77 19.84 5.25 -15.52
CA GLN A 77 20.89 6.17 -15.09
C GLN A 77 20.44 7.63 -14.98
N ILE A 78 19.21 7.94 -15.43
CA ILE A 78 18.64 9.28 -15.32
C ILE A 78 18.35 9.56 -13.85
N LYS A 79 18.69 10.78 -13.38
CA LYS A 79 18.39 11.21 -12.01
C LYS A 79 16.97 11.78 -11.89
N LEU A 80 16.35 11.55 -10.76
CA LEU A 80 15.17 12.29 -10.31
C LEU A 80 15.62 13.67 -9.79
N GLY A 81 15.92 14.57 -10.73
CA GLY A 81 16.48 15.88 -10.48
C GLY A 81 17.48 16.28 -11.57
N LYS A 82 18.21 17.35 -11.35
CA LYS A 82 19.23 17.82 -12.28
C LYS A 82 20.48 16.92 -12.20
N ASP A 83 21.28 16.87 -13.25
CA ASP A 83 22.42 15.93 -13.33
C ASP A 83 23.50 16.19 -12.27
N ASN A 84 23.65 17.41 -11.80
CA ASN A 84 24.57 17.83 -10.74
C ASN A 84 23.99 17.65 -9.31
N GLU A 85 22.69 17.40 -9.17
CA GLU A 85 22.07 17.20 -7.84
C GLU A 85 22.58 15.93 -7.16
N LYS A 86 22.83 16.04 -5.85
CA LYS A 86 23.16 14.91 -4.98
C LYS A 86 21.90 14.44 -4.22
N PRO A 87 21.82 13.17 -3.83
CA PRO A 87 20.77 12.71 -2.94
C PRO A 87 20.72 13.51 -1.64
N GLU A 88 19.51 13.87 -1.21
CA GLU A 88 19.26 14.62 0.04
C GLU A 88 19.59 13.78 1.28
N TYR A 89 19.33 12.47 1.22
CA TYR A 89 19.53 11.53 2.32
C TYR A 89 20.66 10.56 2.03
N SER A 90 21.40 10.14 3.06
CA SER A 90 22.36 9.04 2.96
C SER A 90 21.66 7.73 2.53
N ASN A 91 22.44 6.76 2.01
CA ASN A 91 21.84 5.48 1.57
C ASN A 91 21.15 4.74 2.71
N LEU A 92 21.76 4.71 3.90
CA LEU A 92 21.19 4.04 5.06
C LEU A 92 19.89 4.72 5.51
N ALA A 93 19.88 6.04 5.69
CA ALA A 93 18.68 6.78 6.08
C ALA A 93 17.55 6.60 5.06
N TRP A 94 17.87 6.63 3.78
CA TRP A 94 16.90 6.42 2.71
C TRP A 94 16.29 5.01 2.73
N ILE A 95 17.11 3.95 2.91
CA ILE A 95 16.63 2.57 3.03
C ILE A 95 15.75 2.42 4.28
N CYS A 96 16.14 3.01 5.42
CA CYS A 96 15.31 2.99 6.63
C CYS A 96 13.94 3.68 6.42
N MET A 97 13.92 4.80 5.68
CA MET A 97 12.66 5.46 5.32
C MET A 97 11.80 4.62 4.36
N LEU A 98 12.40 3.89 3.42
CA LEU A 98 11.67 2.93 2.58
C LEU A 98 11.10 1.77 3.40
N PHE A 99 11.84 1.26 4.38
CA PHE A 99 11.34 0.24 5.30
C PHE A 99 10.13 0.72 6.10
N SER A 100 10.17 1.97 6.57
CA SER A 100 9.05 2.52 7.35
C SER A 100 7.74 2.63 6.55
N CYS A 101 7.82 2.75 5.23
CA CYS A 101 6.65 2.70 4.35
C CYS A 101 5.97 1.33 4.30
N GLY A 102 6.72 0.24 4.54
CA GLY A 102 6.21 -1.13 4.44
C GLY A 102 5.41 -1.57 5.65
N MET A 103 5.58 -0.88 6.78
CA MET A 103 4.91 -1.21 8.03
C MET A 103 3.59 -0.47 8.14
N GLY A 104 2.50 -1.20 8.09
CA GLY A 104 1.17 -0.62 8.13
C GLY A 104 0.11 -1.58 8.68
N ILE A 105 -1.06 -1.03 8.97
CA ILE A 105 -2.23 -1.74 9.51
C ILE A 105 -2.57 -2.98 8.68
N GLY A 106 -2.54 -2.87 7.35
CA GLY A 106 -2.84 -4.00 6.48
C GLY A 106 -1.92 -5.20 6.71
N LEU A 107 -0.63 -4.96 6.96
CA LEU A 107 0.33 -6.03 7.26
C LEU A 107 0.01 -6.71 8.61
N MET A 108 -0.37 -5.94 9.64
CA MET A 108 -0.79 -6.50 10.93
C MET A 108 -2.04 -7.37 10.77
N PHE A 109 -3.04 -6.86 10.06
CA PHE A 109 -4.31 -7.54 9.83
C PHE A 109 -4.16 -8.85 9.07
N TRP A 110 -3.36 -8.87 8.00
CA TRP A 110 -3.28 -10.01 7.09
C TRP A 110 -2.13 -10.97 7.36
N SER A 111 -1.15 -10.62 8.20
CA SER A 111 0.07 -11.43 8.39
C SER A 111 -0.17 -12.83 8.94
N VAL A 112 -1.28 -13.06 9.67
CA VAL A 112 -1.74 -14.36 10.12
C VAL A 112 -2.94 -14.82 9.32
N ALA A 113 -3.92 -13.92 9.12
CA ALA A 113 -5.20 -14.26 8.50
C ALA A 113 -5.04 -14.78 7.07
N GLU A 114 -4.17 -14.20 6.26
CA GLU A 114 -4.00 -14.60 4.86
C GLU A 114 -3.29 -15.95 4.72
N PRO A 115 -2.10 -16.20 5.33
CA PRO A 115 -1.47 -17.52 5.26
C PRO A 115 -2.38 -18.64 5.77
N ILE A 116 -3.10 -18.42 6.86
CA ILE A 116 -4.04 -19.40 7.41
C ILE A 116 -5.24 -19.63 6.47
N SER A 117 -5.76 -18.58 5.84
CA SER A 117 -6.84 -18.72 4.85
C SER A 117 -6.40 -19.55 3.65
N HIS A 118 -5.19 -19.31 3.14
CA HIS A 118 -4.63 -20.06 2.02
C HIS A 118 -4.24 -21.49 2.40
N TYR A 119 -3.80 -21.70 3.63
CA TYR A 119 -3.57 -23.03 4.18
C TYR A 119 -4.86 -23.84 4.26
N ALA A 120 -5.93 -23.23 4.74
CA ALA A 120 -7.24 -23.86 4.83
C ALA A 120 -7.84 -24.17 3.45
N SER A 121 -7.67 -23.26 2.48
CA SER A 121 -8.22 -23.43 1.13
C SER A 121 -7.51 -22.55 0.12
N ASN A 122 -6.93 -23.16 -0.91
CA ASN A 122 -6.39 -22.48 -2.08
C ASN A 122 -6.67 -23.31 -3.35
N PRO A 123 -6.60 -22.72 -4.55
CA PRO A 123 -6.95 -23.44 -5.79
C PRO A 123 -5.86 -24.38 -6.32
N PHE A 124 -4.67 -24.42 -5.71
CA PHE A 124 -3.49 -25.10 -6.25
C PHE A 124 -3.18 -26.40 -5.53
N THR A 125 -3.53 -26.51 -4.25
CA THR A 125 -3.21 -27.68 -3.40
C THR A 125 -4.40 -28.09 -2.55
N PRO A 126 -4.46 -29.37 -2.09
CA PRO A 126 -5.44 -29.78 -1.09
C PRO A 126 -5.23 -28.98 0.21
N GLY A 127 -6.31 -28.43 0.77
CA GLY A 127 -6.26 -27.66 2.01
C GLY A 127 -5.76 -28.49 3.20
N LEU A 128 -5.21 -27.81 4.21
CA LEU A 128 -4.71 -28.40 5.47
C LEU A 128 -3.58 -29.44 5.29
N SER A 129 -2.83 -29.33 4.18
CA SER A 129 -1.70 -30.20 3.86
C SER A 129 -0.36 -29.44 3.98
N ASP A 130 0.77 -30.20 3.96
CA ASP A 130 2.10 -29.59 3.93
C ASP A 130 2.32 -28.76 2.67
N ASP A 131 1.84 -29.24 1.53
CA ASP A 131 1.89 -28.50 0.26
C ASP A 131 1.04 -27.23 0.33
N SER A 132 -0.10 -27.27 1.03
CA SER A 132 -0.94 -26.11 1.24
C SER A 132 -0.26 -25.06 2.13
N ALA A 133 0.48 -25.48 3.16
CA ALA A 133 1.23 -24.55 4.00
C ALA A 133 2.35 -23.84 3.21
N ARG A 134 3.06 -24.57 2.36
CA ARG A 134 4.07 -24.00 1.45
C ARG A 134 3.43 -23.03 0.44
N MET A 135 2.34 -23.45 -0.20
CA MET A 135 1.59 -22.62 -1.15
C MET A 135 1.00 -21.36 -0.48
N ALA A 136 0.54 -21.46 0.77
CA ALA A 136 0.01 -20.34 1.52
C ALA A 136 1.04 -19.22 1.70
N MET A 137 2.28 -19.56 2.04
CA MET A 137 3.37 -18.59 2.16
C MET A 137 3.73 -17.97 0.81
N GLN A 138 3.80 -18.79 -0.24
CA GLN A 138 4.08 -18.33 -1.60
C GLN A 138 3.02 -17.32 -2.10
N LEU A 139 1.73 -17.61 -1.89
CA LEU A 139 0.62 -16.73 -2.27
C LEU A 139 0.64 -15.42 -1.46
N THR A 140 0.88 -15.51 -0.17
CA THR A 140 1.00 -14.32 0.68
C THR A 140 2.19 -13.46 0.26
N PHE A 141 3.35 -14.05 -0.02
CA PHE A 141 4.51 -13.31 -0.55
C PHE A 141 4.21 -12.69 -1.91
N PHE A 142 3.41 -13.34 -2.75
CA PHE A 142 2.99 -12.79 -4.03
C PHE A 142 2.13 -11.52 -3.87
N HIS A 143 1.19 -11.52 -2.94
CA HIS A 143 0.31 -10.37 -2.70
C HIS A 143 1.03 -9.18 -2.04
N TRP A 144 2.13 -9.41 -1.31
CA TRP A 144 2.84 -8.40 -0.53
C TRP A 144 4.26 -8.08 -1.06
N GLY A 145 4.66 -8.71 -2.14
CA GLY A 145 6.01 -8.64 -2.70
C GLY A 145 6.21 -7.56 -3.75
N LEU A 146 6.84 -7.95 -4.87
CA LEU A 146 7.31 -6.99 -5.89
C LEU A 146 6.19 -6.23 -6.59
N HIS A 147 4.99 -6.81 -6.75
CA HIS A 147 3.88 -6.16 -7.45
C HIS A 147 3.40 -4.88 -6.75
N PRO A 148 2.98 -4.89 -5.46
CA PRO A 148 2.60 -3.67 -4.75
C PRO A 148 3.72 -2.63 -4.72
N TRP A 149 4.94 -3.05 -4.43
CA TRP A 149 6.08 -2.13 -4.41
C TRP A 149 6.40 -1.58 -5.79
N GLY A 150 6.15 -2.34 -6.85
CA GLY A 150 6.21 -1.87 -8.23
C GLY A 150 5.20 -0.77 -8.54
N LEU A 151 3.93 -0.93 -8.10
CA LEU A 151 2.91 0.09 -8.27
C LEU A 151 3.30 1.42 -7.60
N PHE A 152 3.82 1.36 -6.38
CA PHE A 152 4.29 2.55 -5.64
C PHE A 152 5.53 3.18 -6.29
N CYS A 153 6.47 2.35 -6.70
CA CYS A 153 7.71 2.78 -7.34
C CYS A 153 7.45 3.48 -8.68
N LEU A 154 6.49 3.01 -9.48
CA LEU A 154 6.12 3.64 -10.75
C LEU A 154 5.69 5.10 -10.52
N VAL A 155 4.78 5.32 -9.57
CA VAL A 155 4.32 6.67 -9.22
C VAL A 155 5.48 7.52 -8.72
N ALA A 156 6.35 6.94 -7.89
CA ALA A 156 7.52 7.64 -7.36
C ALA A 156 8.49 8.08 -8.46
N VAL A 157 8.82 7.19 -9.40
CA VAL A 157 9.71 7.49 -10.52
C VAL A 157 9.09 8.55 -11.42
N ALA A 158 7.81 8.42 -11.77
CA ALA A 158 7.13 9.37 -12.64
C ALA A 158 7.01 10.76 -12.00
N LEU A 159 6.50 10.85 -10.77
CA LEU A 159 6.40 12.14 -10.07
C LEU A 159 7.77 12.78 -9.85
N GLY A 160 8.75 12.01 -9.41
CA GLY A 160 10.11 12.51 -9.20
C GLY A 160 10.75 13.01 -10.50
N TYR A 161 10.57 12.28 -11.59
CA TYR A 161 11.09 12.68 -12.89
C TYR A 161 10.41 13.95 -13.41
N PHE A 162 9.09 13.99 -13.45
CA PHE A 162 8.37 15.15 -13.98
C PHE A 162 8.53 16.39 -13.11
N SER A 163 8.56 16.24 -11.81
CA SER A 163 8.64 17.40 -10.91
C SER A 163 10.05 17.91 -10.69
N TYR A 164 11.02 17.04 -10.43
CA TYR A 164 12.38 17.49 -10.11
C TYR A 164 13.27 17.67 -11.33
N ARG A 165 13.05 16.89 -12.40
CA ARG A 165 13.88 17.00 -13.60
C ARG A 165 13.26 17.92 -14.66
N LYS A 166 11.92 17.88 -14.83
CA LYS A 166 11.21 18.66 -15.84
C LYS A 166 10.53 19.91 -15.27
N ASP A 167 10.70 20.22 -13.98
CA ASP A 167 10.16 21.41 -13.30
C ASP A 167 8.63 21.57 -13.41
N LEU A 168 7.91 20.45 -13.53
CA LEU A 168 6.45 20.42 -13.53
C LEU A 168 5.88 20.38 -12.10
N PRO A 169 4.61 20.75 -11.90
CA PRO A 169 3.96 20.68 -10.58
C PRO A 169 4.10 19.31 -9.94
N PHE A 170 4.29 19.24 -8.63
CA PHE A 170 4.33 17.97 -7.90
C PHE A 170 2.90 17.45 -7.68
N ALA A 171 2.26 17.04 -8.78
CA ALA A 171 0.87 16.60 -8.84
C ALA A 171 0.68 15.57 -9.96
N MET A 172 -0.33 14.72 -9.84
CA MET A 172 -0.54 13.62 -10.80
C MET A 172 -0.86 14.12 -12.22
N ARG A 173 -1.44 15.31 -12.39
CA ARG A 173 -1.63 15.94 -13.71
C ARG A 173 -0.33 16.03 -14.53
N SER A 174 0.82 16.20 -13.87
CA SER A 174 2.11 16.40 -14.52
C SER A 174 2.56 15.19 -15.34
N ILE A 175 2.08 13.99 -14.99
CA ILE A 175 2.36 12.77 -15.76
C ILE A 175 1.79 12.82 -17.19
N LEU A 176 0.73 13.61 -17.42
CA LEU A 176 0.10 13.74 -18.72
C LEU A 176 0.80 14.77 -19.63
N TYR A 177 1.75 15.55 -19.12
CA TYR A 177 2.38 16.65 -19.87
C TYR A 177 2.97 16.20 -21.21
N PRO A 178 3.70 15.08 -21.33
CA PRO A 178 4.25 14.61 -22.62
C PRO A 178 3.18 14.27 -23.67
N LEU A 179 1.94 13.98 -23.23
CA LEU A 179 0.83 13.58 -24.11
C LEU A 179 -0.02 14.76 -24.54
N ILE A 180 -0.33 15.70 -23.63
CA ILE A 180 -1.28 16.77 -23.88
C ILE A 180 -0.71 18.18 -23.63
N GLY A 181 0.57 18.30 -23.30
CA GLY A 181 1.25 19.58 -23.09
C GLY A 181 0.58 20.45 -22.04
N LYS A 182 0.47 21.76 -22.33
CA LYS A 182 -0.12 22.74 -21.41
C LYS A 182 -1.58 22.49 -21.05
N LYS A 183 -2.30 21.58 -21.73
CA LYS A 183 -3.68 21.23 -21.38
C LYS A 183 -3.80 20.57 -20.00
N ILE A 184 -2.69 20.14 -19.39
CA ILE A 184 -2.68 19.68 -17.99
C ILE A 184 -3.12 20.77 -16.99
N TYR A 185 -3.03 22.04 -17.35
CA TYR A 185 -3.45 23.16 -16.50
C TYR A 185 -4.95 23.50 -16.61
N GLY A 186 -5.69 22.75 -17.44
CA GLY A 186 -7.12 22.85 -17.66
C GLY A 186 -7.94 21.71 -17.02
N PRO A 187 -9.19 21.52 -17.48
CA PRO A 187 -10.14 20.55 -16.90
C PRO A 187 -9.63 19.11 -16.83
N ILE A 188 -8.85 18.65 -17.81
CA ILE A 188 -8.30 17.29 -17.81
C ILE A 188 -7.38 17.08 -16.60
N GLY A 189 -6.50 18.05 -16.33
CA GLY A 189 -5.64 17.97 -15.15
C GLY A 189 -6.43 18.08 -13.85
N ASP A 190 -7.47 18.92 -13.81
CA ASP A 190 -8.35 19.05 -12.64
C ASP A 190 -9.09 17.74 -12.34
N ILE A 191 -9.55 17.01 -13.37
CA ILE A 191 -10.17 15.67 -13.23
C ILE A 191 -9.15 14.68 -12.64
N VAL A 192 -7.94 14.62 -13.20
CA VAL A 192 -6.89 13.69 -12.73
C VAL A 192 -6.53 13.95 -11.27
N ASP A 193 -6.31 15.21 -10.88
CA ASP A 193 -5.97 15.52 -9.49
C ASP A 193 -7.16 15.30 -8.54
N THR A 194 -8.39 15.61 -8.97
CA THR A 194 -9.61 15.32 -8.19
C THR A 194 -9.76 13.83 -7.92
N LEU A 195 -9.64 12.99 -8.96
CA LEU A 195 -9.69 11.54 -8.83
C LEU A 195 -8.57 11.03 -7.93
N THR A 196 -7.35 11.53 -8.09
CA THR A 196 -6.21 11.15 -7.24
C THR A 196 -6.49 11.44 -5.76
N ILE A 197 -7.00 12.62 -5.44
CA ILE A 197 -7.33 13.00 -4.06
C ILE A 197 -8.42 12.11 -3.49
N VAL A 198 -9.51 11.89 -4.24
CA VAL A 198 -10.62 11.03 -3.82
C VAL A 198 -10.14 9.61 -3.56
N ILE A 199 -9.39 9.02 -4.50
CA ILE A 199 -8.87 7.65 -4.40
C ILE A 199 -7.89 7.51 -3.24
N THR A 200 -7.00 8.49 -3.04
CA THR A 200 -6.07 8.52 -1.90
C THR A 200 -6.82 8.59 -0.56
N ALA A 201 -7.87 9.40 -0.47
CA ALA A 201 -8.72 9.47 0.73
C ALA A 201 -9.40 8.12 1.02
N PHE A 202 -9.87 7.41 -0.01
CA PHE A 202 -10.39 6.05 0.15
C PHE A 202 -9.34 5.07 0.66
N GLY A 203 -8.14 5.05 0.09
CA GLY A 203 -7.05 4.18 0.53
C GLY A 203 -6.70 4.37 2.01
N ILE A 204 -6.58 5.63 2.45
CA ILE A 204 -6.31 5.97 3.86
C ILE A 204 -7.47 5.52 4.76
N SER A 205 -8.72 5.86 4.39
CA SER A 205 -9.90 5.54 5.19
C SER A 205 -10.17 4.04 5.26
N GLN A 206 -9.83 3.28 4.23
CA GLN A 206 -9.90 1.83 4.24
C GLN A 206 -8.97 1.24 5.30
N SER A 207 -7.70 1.66 5.34
CA SER A 207 -6.77 1.16 6.34
C SER A 207 -7.12 1.63 7.75
N LEU A 208 -7.64 2.85 7.89
CA LEU A 208 -8.24 3.30 9.14
C LEU A 208 -9.32 2.32 9.60
N SER A 209 -10.29 1.99 8.74
CA SER A 209 -11.40 1.10 9.07
C SER A 209 -10.94 -0.32 9.40
N MET A 210 -9.96 -0.86 8.66
CA MET A 210 -9.37 -2.17 8.98
C MET A 210 -8.68 -2.17 10.34
N GLY A 211 -7.89 -1.13 10.65
CA GLY A 211 -7.24 -1.01 11.95
C GLY A 211 -8.22 -0.87 13.11
N ILE A 212 -9.35 -0.20 12.89
CA ILE A 212 -10.43 -0.10 13.88
C ILE A 212 -11.12 -1.44 14.10
N LEU A 213 -11.41 -2.21 13.03
CA LEU A 213 -11.96 -3.56 13.15
C LEU A 213 -11.04 -4.46 13.98
N GLU A 214 -9.76 -4.51 13.62
CA GLU A 214 -8.78 -5.32 14.32
C GLU A 214 -8.57 -4.86 15.78
N LEU A 215 -8.50 -3.55 16.02
CA LEU A 215 -8.40 -3.00 17.37
C LEU A 215 -9.63 -3.33 18.23
N ASN A 216 -10.85 -3.20 17.70
CA ASN A 216 -12.05 -3.57 18.44
C ASN A 216 -12.08 -5.07 18.76
N THR A 217 -11.66 -5.92 17.81
CA THR A 217 -11.51 -7.36 18.03
C THR A 217 -10.49 -7.65 19.13
N GLY A 218 -9.33 -6.99 19.11
CA GLY A 218 -8.31 -7.13 20.14
C GLY A 218 -8.77 -6.66 21.54
N LEU A 219 -9.49 -5.54 21.60
CA LEU A 219 -10.08 -5.05 22.85
C LEU A 219 -11.15 -6.00 23.39
N ASN A 220 -11.93 -6.63 22.51
CA ASN A 220 -12.87 -7.68 22.92
C ASN A 220 -12.13 -8.90 23.47
N HIS A 221 -11.14 -9.39 22.73
CA HIS A 221 -10.36 -10.56 23.09
C HIS A 221 -9.62 -10.39 24.43
N THR A 222 -9.03 -9.21 24.67
CA THR A 222 -8.15 -8.95 25.83
C THR A 222 -8.94 -8.45 27.04
N PHE A 223 -9.93 -7.59 26.84
CA PHE A 223 -10.61 -6.85 27.91
C PHE A 223 -12.13 -7.05 27.94
N GLY A 224 -12.71 -7.89 27.04
CA GLY A 224 -14.15 -8.16 26.99
C GLY A 224 -15.00 -6.99 26.48
N ILE A 225 -14.41 -5.98 25.81
CA ILE A 225 -15.16 -4.86 25.23
C ILE A 225 -15.99 -5.36 24.05
N ASN A 226 -17.26 -4.96 23.97
CA ASN A 226 -18.18 -5.44 22.93
C ASN A 226 -17.66 -5.18 21.52
N MET A 227 -17.84 -6.19 20.64
CA MET A 227 -17.58 -6.06 19.20
C MET A 227 -18.85 -5.56 18.51
N ASP A 228 -18.99 -4.25 18.38
CA ASP A 228 -20.11 -3.64 17.65
C ASP A 228 -19.70 -2.35 16.94
N VAL A 229 -20.52 -1.94 15.97
CA VAL A 229 -20.27 -0.74 15.17
C VAL A 229 -20.21 0.54 16.02
N LYS A 230 -20.92 0.61 17.15
CA LYS A 230 -20.90 1.80 18.03
C LYS A 230 -19.53 1.97 18.65
N ILE A 231 -18.94 0.89 19.17
CA ILE A 231 -17.57 0.92 19.71
C ILE A 231 -16.57 1.28 18.60
N GLN A 232 -16.72 0.70 17.41
CA GLN A 232 -15.86 1.03 16.26
C GLN A 232 -15.93 2.52 15.91
N LEU A 233 -17.12 3.13 15.87
CA LEU A 233 -17.28 4.56 15.61
C LEU A 233 -16.69 5.44 16.73
N ILE A 234 -16.81 5.01 18.00
CA ILE A 234 -16.14 5.69 19.12
C ILE A 234 -14.61 5.63 18.94
N LEU A 235 -14.06 4.47 18.59
CA LEU A 235 -12.62 4.32 18.33
C LEU A 235 -12.16 5.21 17.15
N VAL A 236 -12.92 5.26 16.04
CA VAL A 236 -12.68 6.19 14.93
C VAL A 236 -12.61 7.62 15.44
N LEU A 237 -13.62 8.05 16.20
CA LEU A 237 -13.71 9.41 16.71
C LEU A 237 -12.53 9.76 17.62
N VAL A 238 -12.23 8.90 18.61
CA VAL A 238 -11.18 9.13 19.60
C VAL A 238 -9.81 9.16 18.93
N LEU A 239 -9.46 8.16 18.13
CA LEU A 239 -8.13 8.07 17.51
C LEU A 239 -7.91 9.17 16.46
N CYS A 240 -8.93 9.50 15.66
CA CYS A 240 -8.84 10.61 14.71
C CYS A 240 -8.80 11.98 15.40
N ALA A 241 -9.46 12.16 16.53
CA ALA A 241 -9.34 13.37 17.35
C ALA A 241 -7.90 13.52 17.89
N LEU A 242 -7.32 12.45 18.42
CA LEU A 242 -5.92 12.42 18.87
C LEU A 242 -4.94 12.72 17.72
N ALA A 243 -5.17 12.14 16.54
CA ALA A 243 -4.40 12.45 15.34
C ALA A 243 -4.52 13.94 14.97
N THR A 244 -5.72 14.50 15.00
CA THR A 244 -5.97 15.91 14.68
C THR A 244 -5.29 16.85 15.68
N ILE A 245 -5.39 16.58 16.97
CA ILE A 245 -4.70 17.35 18.01
C ILE A 245 -3.19 17.32 17.77
N SER A 246 -2.65 16.15 17.45
CA SER A 246 -1.25 15.98 17.08
C SER A 246 -0.84 16.83 15.88
N LEU A 247 -1.67 16.82 14.84
CA LEU A 247 -1.40 17.51 13.58
C LEU A 247 -1.41 19.05 13.72
N LEU A 248 -2.24 19.56 14.61
CA LEU A 248 -2.46 20.99 14.79
C LEU A 248 -1.58 21.62 15.87
N SER A 249 -1.09 20.82 16.81
CA SER A 249 -0.33 21.30 17.95
C SER A 249 1.17 21.45 17.64
N ALA A 250 1.84 22.34 18.39
CA ALA A 250 3.29 22.44 18.41
C ALA A 250 3.98 21.16 19.00
N ILE A 251 3.18 20.17 19.42
CA ILE A 251 3.61 18.87 19.97
C ILE A 251 4.11 17.92 18.85
N SER A 252 4.21 18.39 17.60
CA SER A 252 4.70 17.62 16.45
C SER A 252 6.02 16.85 16.71
N LYS A 253 6.92 17.37 17.57
CA LYS A 253 8.14 16.66 17.99
C LYS A 253 7.85 15.44 18.86
N GLY A 254 6.85 15.51 19.76
CA GLY A 254 6.44 14.38 20.60
C GLY A 254 5.82 13.25 19.79
N PHE A 255 5.01 13.58 18.79
CA PHE A 255 4.40 12.57 17.90
C PHE A 255 5.41 11.89 16.96
N LYS A 256 6.43 12.61 16.50
CA LYS A 256 7.54 12.00 15.79
C LYS A 256 8.22 10.92 16.67
N PHE A 257 8.47 11.22 17.92
CA PHE A 257 9.04 10.27 18.88
C PHE A 257 8.12 9.06 19.11
N ILE A 258 6.79 9.26 19.21
CA ILE A 258 5.82 8.18 19.34
C ILE A 258 5.80 7.31 18.08
N ALA A 259 5.83 7.89 16.89
CA ALA A 259 5.86 7.14 15.63
C ALA A 259 7.16 6.33 15.46
N GLU A 260 8.32 6.92 15.82
CA GLU A 260 9.59 6.22 15.81
C GLU A 260 9.61 5.08 16.87
N GLY A 261 9.08 5.33 18.07
CA GLY A 261 8.91 4.32 19.11
C GLY A 261 8.00 3.17 18.69
N ASN A 262 6.89 3.48 17.98
CA ASN A 262 5.98 2.47 17.44
C ASN A 262 6.66 1.54 16.44
N MET A 263 7.53 2.07 15.58
CA MET A 263 8.32 1.23 14.65
C MET A 263 9.28 0.31 15.41
N VAL A 264 9.99 0.84 16.42
CA VAL A 264 10.90 0.03 17.24
C VAL A 264 10.13 -1.08 17.96
N LEU A 265 8.97 -0.77 18.54
CA LEU A 265 8.12 -1.75 19.22
C LEU A 265 7.56 -2.80 18.24
N SER A 266 7.23 -2.40 17.00
CA SER A 266 6.78 -3.33 15.96
C SER A 266 7.89 -4.32 15.59
N TYR A 267 9.12 -3.87 15.39
CA TYR A 267 10.26 -4.76 15.14
C TYR A 267 10.56 -5.64 16.34
N LEU A 268 10.48 -5.09 17.56
CA LEU A 268 10.65 -5.87 18.79
C LEU A 268 9.62 -7.00 18.86
N LEU A 269 8.35 -6.73 18.49
CA LEU A 269 7.33 -7.76 18.45
C LEU A 269 7.69 -8.87 17.47
N VAL A 270 8.19 -8.55 16.25
CA VAL A 270 8.68 -9.56 15.30
C VAL A 270 9.79 -10.40 15.91
N PHE A 271 10.78 -9.77 16.55
CA PHE A 271 11.86 -10.50 17.21
C PHE A 271 11.35 -11.41 18.32
N ILE A 272 10.42 -10.92 19.15
CA ILE A 272 9.78 -11.73 20.20
C ILE A 272 9.12 -12.97 19.58
N ILE A 273 8.36 -12.81 18.49
CA ILE A 273 7.69 -13.93 17.82
C ILE A 273 8.72 -14.92 17.25
N ILE A 274 9.80 -14.44 16.64
CA ILE A 274 10.86 -15.30 16.12
C ILE A 274 11.52 -16.11 17.25
N PHE A 275 11.74 -15.53 18.44
CA PHE A 275 12.40 -16.20 19.56
C PHE A 275 11.47 -17.12 20.35
N ILE A 276 10.21 -16.72 20.58
CA ILE A 276 9.23 -17.55 21.31
C ILE A 276 8.68 -18.66 20.41
N GLY A 277 8.51 -18.35 19.14
CA GLY A 277 8.05 -19.31 18.13
C GLY A 277 9.15 -20.30 17.71
N SER A 278 8.84 -21.11 16.71
CA SER A 278 9.80 -22.04 16.14
C SER A 278 10.78 -21.33 15.21
N THR A 279 11.84 -20.74 15.75
CA THR A 279 12.85 -19.95 15.02
C THR A 279 13.33 -20.65 13.75
N HIS A 280 13.71 -21.93 13.83
CA HIS A 280 14.15 -22.70 12.66
C HIS A 280 13.08 -22.79 11.57
N TYR A 281 11.83 -23.06 11.95
CA TYR A 281 10.74 -23.14 10.99
C TYR A 281 10.47 -21.78 10.34
N ILE A 282 10.45 -20.71 11.11
CA ILE A 282 10.24 -19.33 10.62
C ILE A 282 11.32 -18.95 9.61
N LEU A 283 12.60 -19.17 9.94
CA LEU A 283 13.72 -18.86 9.05
C LEU A 283 13.71 -19.73 7.79
N ASN A 284 13.46 -21.03 7.92
CA ASN A 284 13.34 -21.91 6.77
C ASN A 284 12.18 -21.48 5.86
N THR A 285 11.02 -21.18 6.43
CA THR A 285 9.85 -20.69 5.69
C THR A 285 10.13 -19.37 4.99
N PHE A 286 10.90 -18.47 5.62
CA PHE A 286 11.32 -17.21 5.00
C PHE A 286 12.17 -17.45 3.74
N PHE A 287 13.23 -18.26 3.83
CA PHE A 287 14.13 -18.49 2.69
C PHE A 287 13.46 -19.36 1.61
N GLU A 288 12.77 -20.42 2.00
CA GLU A 288 12.04 -21.28 1.08
C GLU A 288 10.93 -20.52 0.36
N GLY A 289 10.16 -19.71 1.10
CA GLY A 289 9.09 -18.88 0.53
C GLY A 289 9.61 -17.84 -0.46
N ILE A 290 10.79 -17.25 -0.26
CA ILE A 290 11.44 -16.38 -1.25
C ILE A 290 11.78 -17.17 -2.52
N GLY A 291 12.35 -18.38 -2.38
CA GLY A 291 12.68 -19.25 -3.50
C GLY A 291 11.45 -19.61 -4.33
N ASP A 292 10.40 -20.08 -3.65
CA ASP A 292 9.13 -20.46 -4.28
C ASP A 292 8.45 -19.27 -4.96
N TYR A 293 8.44 -18.12 -4.31
CA TYR A 293 7.90 -16.90 -4.87
C TYR A 293 8.62 -16.49 -6.16
N LEU A 294 9.95 -16.42 -6.14
CA LEU A 294 10.74 -16.03 -7.31
C LEU A 294 10.65 -17.04 -8.45
N GLN A 295 10.59 -18.32 -8.15
CA GLN A 295 10.45 -19.39 -9.14
C GLN A 295 9.09 -19.34 -9.84
N ASN A 296 8.01 -19.03 -9.11
CA ASN A 296 6.64 -19.14 -9.61
C ASN A 296 5.99 -17.78 -9.93
N ILE A 297 6.69 -16.66 -9.75
CA ILE A 297 6.13 -15.31 -9.89
C ILE A 297 5.44 -15.10 -11.25
N VAL A 298 6.01 -15.60 -12.35
CA VAL A 298 5.44 -15.42 -13.70
C VAL A 298 4.12 -16.18 -13.82
N GLY A 299 4.08 -17.43 -13.38
CA GLY A 299 2.87 -18.26 -13.42
C GLY A 299 1.74 -17.64 -12.59
N MET A 300 2.04 -17.24 -11.34
CA MET A 300 1.07 -16.58 -10.46
C MET A 300 0.58 -15.24 -11.02
N SER A 301 1.45 -14.45 -11.62
CA SER A 301 1.13 -13.12 -12.16
C SER A 301 0.13 -13.16 -13.30
N LEU A 302 0.12 -14.22 -14.09
CA LEU A 302 -0.72 -14.38 -15.26
C LEU A 302 -1.87 -15.38 -15.06
N TRP A 303 -1.96 -16.01 -13.89
CA TRP A 303 -3.03 -16.94 -13.57
C TRP A 303 -4.34 -16.19 -13.30
N SER A 304 -5.37 -16.45 -14.09
CA SER A 304 -6.66 -15.74 -14.06
C SER A 304 -7.84 -16.61 -13.59
N ASP A 305 -7.56 -17.87 -13.21
CA ASP A 305 -8.59 -18.88 -12.84
C ASP A 305 -9.64 -19.11 -13.94
N ALA A 306 -9.22 -19.04 -15.20
CA ALA A 306 -10.11 -19.08 -16.36
C ALA A 306 -10.85 -20.42 -16.53
N GLN A 307 -10.32 -21.53 -16.00
CA GLN A 307 -10.87 -22.85 -16.17
C GLN A 307 -11.91 -23.23 -15.10
N LYS A 308 -11.67 -22.84 -13.85
CA LYS A 308 -12.54 -23.22 -12.72
C LYS A 308 -13.45 -22.08 -12.28
N ASP A 309 -13.01 -20.84 -12.45
CA ASP A 309 -13.65 -19.62 -11.92
C ASP A 309 -14.13 -19.80 -10.47
N SER A 310 -13.24 -20.28 -9.63
CA SER A 310 -13.52 -20.70 -8.25
C SER A 310 -13.94 -19.55 -7.32
N GLY A 311 -13.85 -18.31 -7.80
CA GLY A 311 -14.07 -17.11 -7.00
C GLY A 311 -12.90 -16.73 -6.08
N TRP A 312 -11.88 -17.61 -5.92
CA TRP A 312 -10.71 -17.33 -5.09
C TRP A 312 -9.95 -16.09 -5.59
N GLN A 313 -9.75 -15.99 -6.91
CA GLN A 313 -9.05 -14.88 -7.53
C GLN A 313 -9.73 -13.53 -7.24
N ASN A 314 -11.07 -13.49 -7.24
CA ASN A 314 -11.84 -12.29 -6.92
C ASN A 314 -11.67 -11.86 -5.46
N SER A 315 -11.59 -12.84 -4.56
CA SER A 315 -11.47 -12.60 -3.10
C SER A 315 -10.08 -12.16 -2.68
N TRP A 316 -9.03 -12.50 -3.48
CA TRP A 316 -7.63 -12.32 -3.14
C TRP A 316 -6.88 -11.45 -4.15
N THR A 317 -6.24 -11.98 -5.17
CA THR A 317 -5.36 -11.22 -6.04
C THR A 317 -6.05 -10.04 -6.72
N ALA A 318 -7.28 -10.24 -7.24
CA ALA A 318 -8.06 -9.20 -7.90
C ALA A 318 -8.63 -8.16 -6.94
N TYR A 319 -8.62 -8.42 -5.63
CA TYR A 319 -8.85 -7.44 -4.56
C TYR A 319 -7.56 -6.70 -4.20
N TYR A 320 -6.43 -7.42 -4.05
CA TYR A 320 -5.17 -6.82 -3.61
C TYR A 320 -4.63 -5.77 -4.60
N TRP A 321 -4.70 -6.02 -5.91
CA TRP A 321 -4.17 -5.06 -6.89
C TRP A 321 -4.87 -3.70 -6.84
N PRO A 322 -6.21 -3.59 -6.90
CA PRO A 322 -6.90 -2.32 -6.67
C PRO A 322 -6.57 -1.68 -5.33
N TRP A 323 -6.46 -2.46 -4.27
CA TRP A 323 -6.06 -1.93 -2.96
C TRP A 323 -4.72 -1.21 -3.04
N TRP A 324 -3.69 -1.88 -3.56
CA TRP A 324 -2.38 -1.27 -3.73
C TRP A 324 -2.41 -0.07 -4.68
N MET A 325 -3.24 -0.10 -5.73
CA MET A 325 -3.41 1.02 -6.65
C MET A 325 -4.00 2.25 -5.95
N THR A 326 -4.93 2.10 -4.99
CA THR A 326 -5.44 3.24 -4.20
C THR A 326 -4.37 3.86 -3.30
N TRP A 327 -3.39 3.07 -2.87
CA TRP A 327 -2.26 3.52 -2.07
C TRP A 327 -1.11 4.11 -2.89
N ALA A 328 -1.06 3.80 -4.18
CA ALA A 328 0.06 4.18 -5.03
C ALA A 328 0.33 5.70 -5.08
N PRO A 329 -0.66 6.60 -5.13
CA PRO A 329 -0.39 8.03 -5.07
C PRO A 329 0.22 8.47 -3.73
N PHE A 330 -0.26 7.91 -2.61
CA PHE A 330 0.21 8.22 -1.26
C PHE A 330 1.66 7.78 -1.05
N VAL A 331 1.93 6.49 -1.24
CA VAL A 331 3.26 5.91 -1.01
C VAL A 331 4.25 6.36 -2.08
N GLY A 332 3.81 6.43 -3.35
CA GLY A 332 4.65 6.88 -4.44
C GLY A 332 5.11 8.33 -4.30
N LEU A 333 4.23 9.21 -3.81
CA LEU A 333 4.58 10.60 -3.50
C LEU A 333 5.64 10.66 -2.39
N PHE A 334 5.50 9.87 -1.34
CA PHE A 334 6.49 9.81 -0.27
C PHE A 334 7.84 9.31 -0.79
N ILE A 335 7.86 8.20 -1.54
CA ILE A 335 9.09 7.65 -2.12
C ILE A 335 9.74 8.66 -3.07
N ALA A 336 8.96 9.36 -3.91
CA ALA A 336 9.48 10.40 -4.79
C ALA A 336 10.21 11.50 -4.00
N ARG A 337 9.59 11.95 -2.90
CA ARG A 337 10.13 13.03 -2.08
C ARG A 337 11.46 12.68 -1.43
N ILE A 338 11.58 11.49 -0.88
CA ILE A 338 12.83 11.04 -0.23
C ILE A 338 13.92 10.62 -1.22
N SER A 339 13.57 10.50 -2.50
CA SER A 339 14.46 9.99 -3.55
C SER A 339 15.01 11.07 -4.49
N LYS A 340 14.80 12.36 -4.19
CA LYS A 340 15.37 13.46 -5.00
C LYS A 340 16.88 13.30 -5.15
N GLY A 341 17.40 13.49 -6.38
CA GLY A 341 18.83 13.36 -6.71
C GLY A 341 19.33 11.92 -6.93
N ARG A 342 18.49 10.89 -6.67
CA ARG A 342 18.82 9.48 -6.96
C ARG A 342 18.52 9.14 -8.41
N THR A 343 19.19 8.11 -8.93
CA THR A 343 18.90 7.60 -10.26
C THR A 343 17.63 6.73 -10.26
N ILE A 344 16.94 6.65 -11.40
CA ILE A 344 15.78 5.77 -11.59
C ILE A 344 16.10 4.33 -11.15
N ARG A 345 17.28 3.81 -11.53
CA ARG A 345 17.73 2.47 -11.12
C ARG A 345 17.83 2.32 -9.60
N GLN A 346 18.44 3.30 -8.92
CA GLN A 346 18.54 3.26 -7.46
C GLN A 346 17.16 3.25 -6.80
N VAL A 347 16.23 4.07 -7.30
CA VAL A 347 14.88 4.15 -6.75
C VAL A 347 14.13 2.84 -6.97
N ILE A 348 14.22 2.24 -8.17
CA ILE A 348 13.56 0.97 -8.45
C ILE A 348 14.13 -0.14 -7.57
N LEU A 349 15.45 -0.32 -7.54
CA LEU A 349 16.06 -1.38 -6.74
C LEU A 349 15.77 -1.22 -5.25
N GLY A 350 15.90 0.00 -4.72
CA GLY A 350 15.63 0.27 -3.31
C GLY A 350 14.17 0.04 -2.93
N SER A 351 13.23 0.54 -3.75
CA SER A 351 11.80 0.43 -3.47
C SER A 351 11.26 -1.00 -3.67
N LEU A 352 11.84 -1.78 -4.57
CA LEU A 352 11.44 -3.18 -4.77
C LEU A 352 12.07 -4.11 -3.73
N ALA A 353 13.36 -3.98 -3.44
CA ALA A 353 14.06 -4.95 -2.60
C ALA A 353 13.85 -4.73 -1.10
N ALA A 354 14.11 -3.50 -0.62
CA ALA A 354 14.18 -3.25 0.80
C ALA A 354 12.86 -3.52 1.55
N PRO A 355 11.72 -2.91 1.16
CA PRO A 355 10.47 -3.15 1.86
C PRO A 355 9.87 -4.54 1.59
N THR A 356 10.09 -5.14 0.42
CA THR A 356 9.65 -6.50 0.12
C THR A 356 10.28 -7.51 1.08
N LEU A 357 11.60 -7.46 1.29
CA LEU A 357 12.28 -8.38 2.19
C LEU A 357 11.82 -8.22 3.63
N LEU A 358 11.58 -7.00 4.07
CA LEU A 358 11.06 -6.75 5.42
C LEU A 358 9.64 -7.29 5.59
N THR A 359 8.77 -7.07 4.60
CA THR A 359 7.41 -7.61 4.58
C THR A 359 7.42 -9.13 4.62
N PHE A 360 8.30 -9.76 3.85
CA PHE A 360 8.44 -11.22 3.85
C PHE A 360 8.91 -11.76 5.20
N LEU A 361 9.86 -11.08 5.85
CA LEU A 361 10.30 -11.46 7.20
C LEU A 361 9.17 -11.34 8.22
N TRP A 362 8.38 -10.27 8.14
CA TRP A 362 7.20 -10.09 8.98
C TRP A 362 6.18 -11.21 8.79
N ILE A 363 5.80 -11.49 7.54
CA ILE A 363 4.84 -12.53 7.20
C ILE A 363 5.38 -13.92 7.60
N ALA A 364 6.66 -14.19 7.41
CA ALA A 364 7.27 -15.44 7.86
C ALA A 364 7.25 -15.60 9.39
N ALA A 365 7.48 -14.50 10.13
CA ALA A 365 7.42 -14.52 11.59
C ALA A 365 6.01 -14.81 12.09
N PHE A 366 5.02 -14.06 11.64
CA PHE A 366 3.63 -14.21 12.08
C PHE A 366 2.95 -15.41 11.41
N GLY A 367 2.86 -15.40 10.10
CA GLY A 367 2.17 -16.42 9.31
C GLY A 367 2.88 -17.77 9.36
N GLY A 368 4.22 -17.80 9.28
CA GLY A 368 5.00 -19.02 9.41
C GLY A 368 4.84 -19.67 10.79
N ALA A 369 4.94 -18.89 11.87
CA ALA A 369 4.69 -19.41 13.22
C ALA A 369 3.25 -19.93 13.40
N ALA A 370 2.26 -19.20 12.88
CA ALA A 370 0.86 -19.61 12.93
C ALA A 370 0.62 -20.92 12.15
N LEU A 371 1.20 -21.06 10.96
CA LEU A 371 1.14 -22.31 10.17
C LEU A 371 1.79 -23.48 10.92
N LYS A 372 2.91 -23.26 11.60
CA LYS A 372 3.55 -24.31 12.41
C LYS A 372 2.64 -24.81 13.52
N ILE A 373 2.00 -23.89 14.23
CA ILE A 373 1.04 -24.22 15.31
C ILE A 373 -0.15 -24.98 14.71
N GLU A 374 -0.76 -24.48 13.67
CA GLU A 374 -1.95 -25.07 13.04
C GLU A 374 -1.68 -26.48 12.51
N LYS A 375 -0.53 -26.70 11.87
CA LYS A 375 -0.11 -28.04 11.42
C LYS A 375 0.04 -29.04 12.56
N THR A 376 0.53 -28.62 13.73
CA THR A 376 0.66 -29.52 14.89
C THR A 376 -0.69 -29.84 15.52
N THR A 377 -1.64 -28.91 15.47
CA THR A 377 -2.99 -29.10 16.00
C THR A 377 -3.81 -30.08 15.13
N HIS A 378 -3.60 -30.10 13.82
CA HIS A 378 -4.30 -30.99 12.88
C HIS A 378 -3.61 -32.36 12.66
N GLN A 379 -2.42 -32.59 13.20
CA GLN A 379 -1.84 -33.94 13.15
C GLN A 379 -2.66 -34.89 14.05
N PRO A 380 -3.17 -36.02 13.53
CA PRO A 380 -3.85 -37.00 14.39
C PRO A 380 -2.86 -37.46 15.46
N THR A 381 -3.20 -37.23 16.70
CA THR A 381 -2.44 -37.80 17.84
C THR A 381 -2.46 -39.32 17.68
N THR A 382 -1.38 -39.92 17.18
CA THR A 382 -1.23 -41.35 17.04
C THR A 382 -1.00 -41.97 18.43
N SER A 383 -1.98 -41.87 19.28
CA SER A 383 -2.06 -42.59 20.57
C SER A 383 -3.49 -42.58 21.09
N THR A 384 -4.42 -43.10 20.28
CA THR A 384 -5.67 -43.58 20.85
C THR A 384 -5.60 -45.12 20.76
N ILE A 385 -5.17 -45.74 21.84
CA ILE A 385 -5.46 -47.12 22.11
C ILE A 385 -6.99 -47.25 22.04
N VAL A 386 -7.48 -47.88 21.00
CA VAL A 386 -8.91 -48.21 20.86
C VAL A 386 -9.25 -49.22 21.96
N THR A 387 -9.69 -48.74 23.09
CA THR A 387 -10.43 -49.59 24.04
C THR A 387 -11.90 -49.54 23.61
N ASN A 388 -12.36 -50.62 23.00
CA ASN A 388 -13.75 -50.88 22.69
C ASN A 388 -14.58 -50.93 23.99
N THR A 389 -15.19 -49.83 24.37
CA THR A 389 -16.31 -49.82 25.31
C THR A 389 -17.36 -48.82 24.79
N PRO A 390 -18.64 -49.24 24.60
CA PRO A 390 -19.70 -48.34 24.19
C PRO A 390 -20.15 -47.56 25.42
N SER A 391 -19.67 -46.34 25.59
CA SER A 391 -20.19 -45.40 26.56
C SER A 391 -20.88 -44.26 25.81
N THR A 392 -22.15 -44.11 26.10
CA THR A 392 -22.98 -42.93 25.72
C THR A 392 -22.27 -41.66 26.15
N VAL A 393 -21.70 -40.97 25.19
CA VAL A 393 -21.11 -39.67 25.42
C VAL A 393 -22.24 -38.65 25.40
N SER A 394 -22.58 -38.14 26.57
CA SER A 394 -23.35 -36.89 26.72
C SER A 394 -22.53 -35.78 26.03
N VAL A 395 -23.21 -35.01 25.18
CA VAL A 395 -22.64 -33.80 24.54
C VAL A 395 -22.50 -32.75 25.65
N ASP A 396 -21.52 -32.90 26.50
CA ASP A 396 -21.10 -31.85 27.40
C ASP A 396 -20.39 -30.76 26.59
N LYS A 397 -20.77 -29.53 26.82
CA LYS A 397 -20.24 -28.32 26.23
C LYS A 397 -18.72 -28.41 26.13
N VAL A 398 -18.21 -28.46 24.91
CA VAL A 398 -16.78 -28.25 24.66
C VAL A 398 -16.39 -26.93 25.34
N PRO A 399 -15.40 -26.91 26.21
CA PRO A 399 -14.96 -25.68 26.84
C PRO A 399 -14.65 -24.64 25.76
N ALA A 400 -15.00 -23.38 25.99
CA ALA A 400 -14.80 -22.25 25.07
C ALA A 400 -13.31 -21.97 24.76
N HIS A 401 -12.42 -22.92 24.93
CA HIS A 401 -10.98 -22.73 25.07
C HIS A 401 -10.14 -23.18 23.88
N GLU A 402 -10.66 -23.67 22.77
CA GLU A 402 -9.78 -24.20 21.74
C GLU A 402 -10.32 -23.97 20.31
N LEU A 403 -10.65 -22.70 19.98
CA LEU A 403 -10.75 -22.34 18.57
C LEU A 403 -9.37 -22.47 17.94
N THR A 404 -9.23 -23.26 16.88
CA THR A 404 -8.02 -23.24 16.06
C THR A 404 -7.88 -21.90 15.36
N ILE A 405 -6.67 -21.57 14.95
CA ILE A 405 -6.41 -20.30 14.21
C ILE A 405 -7.21 -20.29 12.90
N THR A 406 -7.35 -21.46 12.25
CA THR A 406 -8.16 -21.62 11.02
C THR A 406 -9.65 -21.33 11.28
N GLU A 407 -10.24 -21.85 12.36
CA GLU A 407 -11.64 -21.60 12.70
C GLU A 407 -11.88 -20.13 13.05
N ALA A 408 -11.00 -19.54 13.85
CA ALA A 408 -11.05 -18.12 14.19
C ALA A 408 -10.98 -17.23 12.94
N THR A 409 -10.06 -17.54 12.01
CA THR A 409 -9.88 -16.81 10.75
C THR A 409 -11.10 -16.91 9.83
N LYS A 410 -11.76 -18.07 9.80
CA LYS A 410 -13.00 -18.27 9.02
C LYS A 410 -14.18 -17.48 9.60
N GLN A 411 -14.26 -17.36 10.93
CA GLN A 411 -15.31 -16.56 11.57
C GLN A 411 -15.10 -15.07 11.35
N ASP A 412 -13.89 -14.59 11.59
CA ASP A 412 -13.48 -13.20 11.40
C ASP A 412 -11.96 -13.12 11.24
N PRO A 413 -11.43 -12.69 10.09
CA PRO A 413 -10.00 -12.53 9.88
C PRO A 413 -9.29 -11.69 10.93
N ALA A 414 -9.98 -10.70 11.53
CA ALA A 414 -9.40 -9.86 12.58
C ALA A 414 -9.08 -10.63 13.87
N ARG A 415 -9.66 -11.80 14.09
CA ARG A 415 -9.38 -12.66 15.26
C ARG A 415 -8.09 -13.46 15.11
N ALA A 416 -7.64 -13.69 13.89
CA ALA A 416 -6.55 -14.62 13.57
C ALA A 416 -5.30 -14.38 14.42
N VAL A 417 -4.83 -13.14 14.53
CA VAL A 417 -3.60 -12.80 15.24
C VAL A 417 -3.74 -12.95 16.76
N PHE A 418 -4.92 -12.69 17.33
CA PHE A 418 -5.14 -12.82 18.77
C PHE A 418 -5.22 -14.28 19.20
N VAL A 419 -5.94 -15.11 18.42
CA VAL A 419 -5.97 -16.56 18.64
C VAL A 419 -4.58 -17.19 18.38
N PHE A 420 -3.83 -16.68 17.41
CA PHE A 420 -2.43 -17.07 17.25
C PHE A 420 -1.60 -16.80 18.51
N PHE A 421 -1.77 -15.64 19.17
CA PHE A 421 -1.09 -15.36 20.44
C PHE A 421 -1.51 -16.29 21.57
N ASP A 422 -2.78 -16.73 21.61
CA ASP A 422 -3.25 -17.71 22.58
C ASP A 422 -2.51 -19.05 22.48
N HIS A 423 -2.20 -19.47 21.26
CA HIS A 423 -1.46 -20.72 21.03
C HIS A 423 0.06 -20.53 21.09
N LEU A 424 0.58 -19.35 20.81
CA LEU A 424 2.01 -19.06 20.83
C LEU A 424 2.55 -18.87 22.25
N ALA A 425 1.79 -18.20 23.10
CA ALA A 425 2.27 -17.72 24.39
C ALA A 425 2.30 -18.84 25.45
N PRO A 426 3.37 -18.94 26.23
CA PRO A 426 3.55 -20.02 27.23
C PRO A 426 2.67 -19.84 28.48
N SER A 427 2.15 -18.65 28.74
CA SER A 427 1.32 -18.36 29.92
C SER A 427 0.18 -17.37 29.60
N SER A 428 -0.86 -17.36 30.44
CA SER A 428 -1.98 -16.43 30.32
C SER A 428 -1.53 -14.96 30.36
N ASP A 429 -0.57 -14.63 31.21
CA ASP A 429 -0.04 -13.25 31.31
C ASP A 429 0.65 -12.85 30.02
N THR A 430 1.42 -13.75 29.41
CA THR A 430 2.09 -13.48 28.12
C THR A 430 1.08 -13.27 27.00
N LYS A 431 -0.03 -14.02 26.96
CA LYS A 431 -1.13 -13.83 26.00
C LYS A 431 -1.70 -12.43 26.10
N ILE A 432 -2.06 -12.01 27.30
CA ILE A 432 -2.60 -10.67 27.57
C ILE A 432 -1.61 -9.59 27.17
N ILE A 433 -0.33 -9.73 27.52
CA ILE A 433 0.72 -8.76 27.21
C ILE A 433 0.89 -8.62 25.68
N LEU A 434 0.97 -9.72 24.93
CA LEU A 434 1.12 -9.69 23.47
C LEU A 434 -0.11 -9.06 22.80
N SER A 435 -1.31 -9.43 23.22
CA SER A 435 -2.56 -8.88 22.68
C SER A 435 -2.73 -7.39 23.00
N ALA A 436 -2.43 -6.99 24.24
CA ALA A 436 -2.46 -5.58 24.64
C ALA A 436 -1.40 -4.75 23.91
N LEU A 437 -0.19 -5.29 23.72
CA LEU A 437 0.87 -4.64 22.95
C LEU A 437 0.43 -4.44 21.50
N LEU A 438 -0.19 -5.45 20.86
CA LEU A 438 -0.71 -5.31 19.50
C LEU A 438 -1.82 -4.25 19.43
N CYS A 439 -2.76 -4.22 20.39
CA CYS A 439 -3.79 -3.18 20.47
C CYS A 439 -3.18 -1.77 20.57
N LEU A 440 -2.14 -1.61 21.39
CA LEU A 440 -1.42 -0.34 21.50
C LEU A 440 -0.73 0.04 20.18
N LEU A 441 -0.04 -0.90 19.55
CA LEU A 441 0.60 -0.70 18.26
C LEU A 441 -0.41 -0.30 17.18
N LEU A 442 -1.55 -0.99 17.11
CA LEU A 442 -2.63 -0.67 16.19
C LEU A 442 -3.17 0.75 16.42
N ALA A 443 -3.44 1.13 17.66
CA ALA A 443 -3.92 2.47 17.99
C ALA A 443 -2.92 3.56 17.53
N ILE A 444 -1.64 3.37 17.79
CA ILE A 444 -0.59 4.31 17.36
C ILE A 444 -0.45 4.32 15.83
N HIS A 445 -0.54 3.16 15.17
CA HIS A 445 -0.52 3.08 13.70
C HIS A 445 -1.71 3.81 13.07
N VAL A 446 -2.91 3.70 13.64
CA VAL A 446 -4.09 4.45 13.19
C VAL A 446 -3.84 5.96 13.30
N ILE A 447 -3.34 6.44 14.45
CA ILE A 447 -3.05 7.86 14.66
C ILE A 447 -2.00 8.36 13.65
N THR A 448 -0.92 7.61 13.44
CA THR A 448 0.17 8.00 12.52
C THR A 448 -0.26 7.93 11.06
N LEU A 449 -1.09 6.94 10.68
CA LEU A 449 -1.68 6.83 9.36
C LEU A 449 -2.57 8.03 9.05
N VAL A 450 -3.48 8.40 9.95
CA VAL A 450 -4.39 9.54 9.77
C VAL A 450 -3.60 10.84 9.66
N ASN A 451 -2.59 11.05 10.50
CA ASN A 451 -1.71 12.21 10.45
C ASN A 451 -1.00 12.35 9.10
N SER A 452 -0.28 11.33 8.69
CA SER A 452 0.46 11.33 7.42
C SER A 452 -0.49 11.39 6.22
N GLY A 453 -1.63 10.72 6.29
CA GLY A 453 -2.66 10.74 5.27
C GLY A 453 -3.24 12.14 5.04
N ILE A 454 -3.59 12.84 6.11
CA ILE A 454 -4.08 14.22 6.03
C ILE A 454 -3.02 15.14 5.42
N LEU A 455 -1.75 15.03 5.82
CA LEU A 455 -0.68 15.85 5.25
C LEU A 455 -0.51 15.61 3.74
N VAL A 456 -0.57 14.34 3.29
CA VAL A 456 -0.47 14.01 1.87
C VAL A 456 -1.68 14.56 1.10
N LEU A 457 -2.89 14.43 1.62
CA LEU A 457 -4.08 15.00 0.97
C LEU A 457 -4.02 16.53 0.89
N CYS A 458 -3.54 17.19 1.95
CA CYS A 458 -3.29 18.64 1.92
C CYS A 458 -2.23 19.02 0.87
N PHE A 459 -1.18 18.20 0.75
CA PHE A 459 -0.13 18.40 -0.24
C PHE A 459 -0.66 18.24 -1.68
N LEU A 460 -1.51 17.25 -1.93
CA LEU A 460 -2.17 17.06 -3.23
C LEU A 460 -3.11 18.23 -3.56
N ASP A 461 -3.92 18.69 -2.62
CA ASP A 461 -4.81 19.85 -2.77
C ASP A 461 -4.05 21.14 -3.11
N SER A 462 -2.82 21.28 -2.60
CA SER A 462 -2.00 22.50 -2.72
C SER A 462 -0.88 22.42 -3.74
N TYR A 463 -0.91 21.43 -4.66
CA TYR A 463 0.16 21.22 -5.66
C TYR A 463 1.57 21.20 -5.07
N GLY A 464 1.74 20.51 -3.95
CA GLY A 464 3.04 20.34 -3.34
C GLY A 464 3.49 21.46 -2.39
N ALA A 465 2.57 22.25 -1.85
CA ALA A 465 2.93 23.19 -0.78
C ALA A 465 3.34 22.46 0.49
N THR A 466 4.48 22.82 1.05
CA THR A 466 5.06 22.13 2.22
C THR A 466 4.39 22.53 3.54
N ASP A 467 3.68 23.64 3.58
CA ASP A 467 2.95 24.13 4.76
C ASP A 467 1.49 24.46 4.42
N PRO A 468 0.61 23.44 4.40
CA PRO A 468 -0.81 23.63 4.14
C PRO A 468 -1.48 24.38 5.30
N SER A 469 -2.49 25.22 4.98
CA SER A 469 -3.23 25.99 5.98
C SER A 469 -3.93 25.10 7.01
N ILE A 470 -4.13 25.61 8.23
CA ILE A 470 -4.85 24.91 9.30
C ILE A 470 -6.26 24.52 8.84
N GLY A 471 -6.94 25.40 8.07
CA GLY A 471 -8.29 25.13 7.58
C GLY A 471 -8.40 23.86 6.73
N ILE A 472 -7.44 23.63 5.79
CA ILE A 472 -7.47 22.43 4.96
C ILE A 472 -7.12 21.17 5.76
N ARG A 473 -6.22 21.30 6.75
CA ARG A 473 -5.91 20.18 7.68
C ARG A 473 -7.16 19.78 8.47
N LEU A 474 -7.92 20.74 8.99
CA LEU A 474 -9.18 20.47 9.72
C LEU A 474 -10.24 19.84 8.82
N ILE A 475 -10.41 20.30 7.58
CA ILE A 475 -11.36 19.70 6.63
C ILE A 475 -11.04 18.22 6.42
N TRP A 476 -9.79 17.87 6.17
CA TRP A 476 -9.39 16.48 6.00
C TRP A 476 -9.49 15.66 7.29
N SER A 477 -9.24 16.27 8.45
CA SER A 477 -9.44 15.64 9.76
C SER A 477 -10.91 15.27 10.05
N ILE A 478 -11.85 15.89 9.35
CA ILE A 478 -13.29 15.56 9.43
C ILE A 478 -13.65 14.52 8.36
N ILE A 479 -13.17 14.69 7.12
CA ILE A 479 -13.56 13.85 5.98
C ILE A 479 -13.07 12.41 6.16
N ILE A 480 -11.80 12.20 6.56
CA ILE A 480 -11.21 10.86 6.66
C ILE A 480 -11.97 9.96 7.66
N PRO A 481 -12.23 10.37 8.92
CA PRO A 481 -13.02 9.55 9.83
C PRO A 481 -14.46 9.33 9.37
N LEU A 482 -15.07 10.28 8.67
CA LEU A 482 -16.42 10.11 8.13
C LEU A 482 -16.46 9.06 7.00
N ILE A 483 -15.48 9.02 6.12
CA ILE A 483 -15.38 7.95 5.11
C ILE A 483 -15.17 6.60 5.82
N GLY A 484 -14.22 6.52 6.76
CA GLY A 484 -13.92 5.29 7.49
C GLY A 484 -15.13 4.77 8.27
N GLY A 485 -15.80 5.66 9.02
CA GLY A 485 -17.03 5.32 9.75
C GLY A 485 -18.18 4.92 8.82
N GLY A 486 -18.32 5.59 7.67
CA GLY A 486 -19.30 5.24 6.65
C GLY A 486 -19.08 3.84 6.06
N LEU A 487 -17.82 3.45 5.81
CA LEU A 487 -17.49 2.10 5.35
C LEU A 487 -17.78 1.03 6.40
N LEU A 488 -17.54 1.32 7.69
CA LEU A 488 -17.90 0.42 8.79
C LEU A 488 -19.41 0.22 8.89
N LEU A 489 -20.20 1.30 8.75
CA LEU A 489 -21.66 1.26 8.74
C LEU A 489 -22.20 0.49 7.52
N ALA A 490 -21.62 0.67 6.35
CA ALA A 490 -22.08 0.07 5.09
C ALA A 490 -21.83 -1.44 4.98
N GLY A 491 -21.16 -2.07 5.95
CA GLY A 491 -20.95 -3.53 5.96
C GLY A 491 -19.54 -3.97 6.37
N GLY A 492 -18.79 -3.13 7.10
CA GLY A 492 -17.50 -3.47 7.68
C GLY A 492 -16.49 -3.93 6.63
N LEU A 493 -15.79 -5.04 6.88
CA LEU A 493 -14.69 -5.53 6.00
C LEU A 493 -15.15 -5.74 4.55
N THR A 494 -16.37 -6.23 4.32
CA THR A 494 -16.90 -6.44 2.96
C THR A 494 -17.06 -5.12 2.21
N ALA A 495 -17.65 -4.10 2.84
CA ALA A 495 -17.79 -2.78 2.24
C ALA A 495 -16.42 -2.11 1.99
N ILE A 496 -15.48 -2.28 2.92
CA ILE A 496 -14.10 -1.80 2.79
C ILE A 496 -13.43 -2.41 1.55
N LYS A 497 -13.50 -3.74 1.38
CA LYS A 497 -12.90 -4.44 0.24
C LYS A 497 -13.53 -4.03 -1.09
N THR A 498 -14.86 -4.00 -1.17
CA THR A 498 -15.59 -3.70 -2.41
C THR A 498 -15.44 -2.23 -2.83
N ALA A 499 -15.51 -1.29 -1.89
CA ALA A 499 -15.25 0.13 -2.17
C ALA A 499 -13.82 0.36 -2.69
N CYS A 500 -12.85 -0.41 -2.19
CA CYS A 500 -11.47 -0.35 -2.63
C CYS A 500 -11.29 -0.80 -4.08
N ILE A 501 -11.96 -1.89 -4.48
CA ILE A 501 -11.95 -2.36 -5.87
C ILE A 501 -12.51 -1.28 -6.81
N ILE A 502 -13.62 -0.65 -6.40
CA ILE A 502 -14.25 0.43 -7.18
C ILE A 502 -13.32 1.64 -7.32
N ALA A 503 -12.71 2.07 -6.21
CA ALA A 503 -11.81 3.22 -6.20
C ALA A 503 -10.48 2.94 -6.95
N GLY A 504 -9.98 1.71 -6.90
CA GLY A 504 -8.74 1.30 -7.55
C GLY A 504 -8.83 1.20 -9.08
N PHE A 505 -10.03 0.99 -9.62
CA PHE A 505 -10.19 0.83 -11.07
C PHE A 505 -9.86 2.10 -11.88
N PRO A 506 -10.35 3.31 -11.56
CA PRO A 506 -9.98 4.51 -12.31
C PRO A 506 -8.47 4.84 -12.24
N ILE A 507 -7.82 4.64 -11.09
CA ILE A 507 -6.38 4.89 -10.97
C ILE A 507 -5.56 3.87 -11.77
N SER A 508 -6.06 2.65 -11.97
CA SER A 508 -5.39 1.65 -12.79
C SER A 508 -5.16 2.14 -14.23
N ILE A 509 -6.15 2.80 -14.80
CA ILE A 509 -6.05 3.40 -16.15
C ILE A 509 -4.97 4.49 -16.18
N LEU A 510 -4.93 5.34 -15.14
CA LEU A 510 -3.93 6.40 -15.03
C LEU A 510 -2.51 5.83 -14.89
N LEU A 511 -2.33 4.73 -14.14
CA LEU A 511 -1.03 4.05 -14.01
C LEU A 511 -0.56 3.49 -15.37
N GLY A 512 -1.46 2.92 -16.17
CA GLY A 512 -1.15 2.48 -17.52
C GLY A 512 -0.71 3.65 -18.42
N ILE A 513 -1.43 4.76 -18.41
CA ILE A 513 -1.10 5.98 -19.17
C ILE A 513 0.27 6.53 -18.70
N MET A 514 0.57 6.44 -17.42
CA MET A 514 1.84 6.90 -16.82
C MET A 514 3.05 6.22 -17.48
N CYS A 515 2.99 4.92 -17.77
CA CYS A 515 4.07 4.21 -18.44
C CYS A 515 4.37 4.79 -19.82
N PHE A 516 3.34 5.03 -20.64
CA PHE A 516 3.50 5.62 -21.97
C PHE A 516 4.06 7.04 -21.90
N SER A 517 3.53 7.84 -21.00
CA SER A 517 3.95 9.21 -20.81
C SER A 517 5.40 9.31 -20.33
N LEU A 518 5.75 8.51 -19.33
CA LEU A 518 7.12 8.44 -18.81
C LEU A 518 8.10 7.98 -19.88
N MET A 519 7.77 6.90 -20.61
CA MET A 519 8.63 6.39 -21.69
C MET A 519 8.85 7.43 -22.79
N ARG A 520 7.79 8.12 -23.23
CA ARG A 520 7.90 9.19 -24.22
C ARG A 520 8.87 10.28 -23.76
N SER A 521 8.72 10.76 -22.54
CA SER A 521 9.57 11.82 -21.99
C SER A 521 11.01 11.39 -21.74
N LEU A 522 11.22 10.13 -21.32
CA LEU A 522 12.57 9.58 -21.12
C LEU A 522 13.34 9.44 -22.43
N ARG A 523 12.68 9.10 -23.54
CA ARG A 523 13.31 9.04 -24.87
C ARG A 523 13.78 10.41 -25.35
N GLU A 524 13.06 11.46 -24.99
CA GLU A 524 13.38 12.85 -25.33
C GLU A 524 14.32 13.51 -24.29
N ASP A 525 14.82 12.78 -23.30
CA ASP A 525 15.69 13.33 -22.27
C ASP A 525 17.10 13.60 -22.85
N PRO A 526 17.65 14.82 -22.68
CA PRO A 526 18.95 15.21 -23.26
C PRO A 526 20.08 14.23 -22.95
N LYS A 527 20.12 13.68 -21.73
CA LYS A 527 21.13 12.71 -21.30
C LYS A 527 21.08 11.40 -22.09
N VAL A 528 19.90 11.02 -22.57
CA VAL A 528 19.72 9.82 -23.40
C VAL A 528 20.14 10.10 -24.83
N GLN A 529 19.74 11.27 -25.38
CA GLN A 529 20.06 11.69 -26.72
C GLN A 529 21.58 11.93 -26.91
N GLU A 530 22.22 12.58 -25.96
CA GLU A 530 23.67 12.82 -25.97
C GLU A 530 24.45 11.49 -26.06
N ARG A 531 24.06 10.47 -25.33
CA ARG A 531 24.68 9.14 -25.38
C ARG A 531 24.40 8.41 -26.69
N GLU A 532 23.24 8.58 -27.28
CA GLU A 532 22.89 8.01 -28.57
C GLU A 532 23.77 8.57 -29.68
N ILE A 533 24.00 9.88 -29.64
CA ILE A 533 24.93 10.57 -30.58
C ILE A 533 26.35 10.03 -30.40
N ILE A 534 26.84 9.93 -29.18
CA ILE A 534 28.18 9.40 -28.88
C ILE A 534 28.32 7.95 -29.37
N TYR A 535 27.31 7.10 -29.15
CA TYR A 535 27.32 5.71 -29.59
C TYR A 535 27.34 5.57 -31.11
N ILE A 536 26.56 6.38 -31.83
CA ILE A 536 26.51 6.43 -33.28
C ILE A 536 27.90 6.87 -33.81
N HIS A 537 28.51 7.92 -33.26
CA HIS A 537 29.83 8.39 -33.65
C HIS A 537 30.94 7.36 -33.37
N ALA A 538 30.85 6.62 -32.26
CA ALA A 538 31.82 5.60 -31.91
C ALA A 538 31.78 4.39 -32.86
N ASN A 539 30.60 4.06 -33.39
CA ASN A 539 30.36 2.87 -34.22
C ASN A 539 30.18 3.18 -35.72
N SER A 540 30.20 4.47 -36.13
CA SER A 540 30.13 4.82 -37.55
C SER A 540 31.46 4.46 -38.27
N PRO A 541 31.41 3.99 -39.55
CA PRO A 541 32.59 3.75 -40.35
C PRO A 541 33.46 5.02 -40.45
N LYS A 542 34.78 4.86 -40.48
CA LYS A 542 35.73 5.97 -40.48
C LYS A 542 35.53 7.01 -41.62
N SER A 543 34.77 6.67 -42.67
CA SER A 543 34.42 7.56 -43.79
C SER A 543 33.44 8.69 -43.40
N ASP A 544 32.57 8.49 -42.42
CA ASP A 544 31.54 9.47 -42.06
C ASP A 544 31.94 10.42 -40.92
N LYS A 545 33.15 10.26 -40.37
CA LYS A 545 33.64 11.08 -39.24
C LYS A 545 34.00 12.54 -39.62
N LYS A 546 33.98 12.90 -40.90
CA LYS A 546 34.40 14.24 -41.38
C LYS A 546 33.25 15.25 -41.59
N LEU A 547 31.99 14.88 -41.37
CA LEU A 547 30.87 15.72 -41.78
C LEU A 547 29.93 16.21 -40.65
N VAL A 548 30.32 16.04 -39.37
CA VAL A 548 29.51 16.63 -38.29
C VAL A 548 30.35 17.66 -37.56
N GLU A 549 30.26 18.89 -38.06
CA GLU A 549 30.70 20.06 -37.31
C GLU A 549 29.89 20.18 -36.03
N THR A 550 30.58 20.34 -34.90
CA THR A 550 29.96 20.66 -33.60
C THR A 550 29.04 21.87 -33.75
N PRO A 551 27.81 21.84 -33.28
CA PRO A 551 27.02 23.06 -33.23
C PRO A 551 27.77 24.09 -32.36
N ARG A 552 28.17 25.21 -32.99
CA ARG A 552 28.67 26.38 -32.27
C ARG A 552 27.68 26.73 -31.19
N LYS A 553 28.15 26.85 -29.94
CA LYS A 553 27.47 27.62 -28.91
C LYS A 553 27.28 29.02 -29.46
N GLU A 554 26.09 29.37 -29.87
CA GLU A 554 25.70 30.78 -29.97
C GLU A 554 25.69 31.32 -28.53
N THR A 555 26.76 32.00 -28.19
CA THR A 555 26.76 32.95 -27.07
C THR A 555 25.81 34.07 -27.48
N ASN A 556 24.60 34.08 -26.98
CA ASN A 556 23.77 35.25 -27.00
C ASN A 556 24.36 36.30 -26.05
N ASP A 557 25.26 37.12 -26.60
CA ASP A 557 25.49 38.49 -26.14
C ASP A 557 24.24 39.30 -26.51
N LEU A 558 23.28 39.33 -25.59
CA LEU A 558 22.14 40.28 -25.57
C LEU A 558 21.86 40.68 -24.13
N ASN A 559 22.89 41.27 -23.52
CA ASN A 559 22.71 42.14 -22.36
C ASN A 559 23.39 43.47 -22.69
N ASP A 560 22.67 44.35 -23.39
CA ASP A 560 22.82 45.79 -23.27
C ASP A 560 21.62 46.44 -23.97
N GLN A 561 20.88 47.21 -23.20
CA GLN A 561 19.77 48.11 -23.51
C GLN A 561 18.40 47.58 -23.05
N LEU A 562 18.07 48.00 -21.85
CA LEU A 562 16.84 48.71 -21.51
C LEU A 562 16.80 48.98 -19.98
N ILE A 563 17.57 49.99 -19.58
CA ILE A 563 17.23 50.85 -18.46
C ILE A 563 16.59 52.07 -19.15
N VAL A 564 15.33 52.33 -18.90
CA VAL A 564 14.60 53.59 -18.76
C VAL A 564 13.09 53.34 -18.88
N GLU A 565 12.43 53.68 -17.82
CA GLU A 565 11.03 53.91 -17.43
C GLU A 565 10.34 52.76 -16.68
#